data_15258ee3dd442e3ae06f925aa2187992
#
_entry.id   15258ee3dd442e3ae06f925aa2187992
#
_cell.length_a   1.000
_cell.length_b   1.000
_cell.length_c   1.000
_cell.angle_alpha   90.00
_cell.angle_beta   90.00
_cell.angle_gamma   90.00
#
_symmetry.space_group_name_H-M   'P 1'
#
loop_
_entity.id
_entity.type
_entity.pdbx_description
1 polymer ?
#
loop_
_entity_poly.entity_id
_entity_poly.type
_entity_poly.pdbx_seq_one_letter_code
_entity_poly.pdbx_strand_id
1 'polypeptide(L)'
;MVDAPGREPLAIICGGGSFPGAVADAVARRGRRPVMFAVRGWADPKVVERYDHHWIAIGQAGRFLRLVRAEHCRELLFIGTLLRPPLTQIRLDWQSIRLLPRMIRMLRGGDDRLLSGVARLAEEGGLRVIGVEEVAPDIVVPDGVLGRYQPSPRDRADIALALTVIAALGPFDVGQAAVVADNHVLAVEAAEGTDNLLARIADLRRQGRVVTPPGVGVLVKAPKPGQDRRFDLPAIGPQTVENVSHAGLAGLAVAAGGTIIAEAGQAVAAADRAKIFLFGVREEATG
;
A
#
# COMPACT_ATOMS: atom_id res chain seq x y z
N MET A 1 -1.00 35.80 -8.36
CA MET A 1 -1.38 35.47 -6.97
C MET A 1 -0.78 34.09 -6.73
N VAL A 2 0.27 33.99 -5.93
CA VAL A 2 0.89 32.70 -5.62
C VAL A 2 0.02 32.05 -4.55
N ASP A 3 -0.63 30.92 -4.90
CA ASP A 3 -1.44 30.17 -3.93
C ASP A 3 -0.58 29.74 -2.76
N ALA A 4 -1.16 29.80 -1.56
CA ALA A 4 -0.49 29.38 -0.34
C ALA A 4 -0.12 27.88 -0.46
N PRO A 5 1.05 27.43 0.03
CA PRO A 5 1.45 26.04 0.01
C PRO A 5 0.36 25.18 0.69
N GLY A 6 -0.15 24.18 -0.05
CA GLY A 6 -1.24 23.29 0.39
C GLY A 6 -2.58 23.47 -0.32
N ARG A 7 -2.78 24.52 -1.14
CA ARG A 7 -3.99 24.70 -1.98
C ARG A 7 -3.82 24.30 -3.44
N GLU A 8 -2.58 24.09 -3.88
CA GLU A 8 -2.31 23.66 -5.25
C GLU A 8 -2.88 22.26 -5.52
N PRO A 9 -3.36 21.99 -6.76
CA PRO A 9 -3.83 20.65 -7.12
C PRO A 9 -2.77 19.59 -6.86
N LEU A 10 -3.21 18.40 -6.43
CA LEU A 10 -2.33 17.26 -6.21
C LEU A 10 -2.47 16.27 -7.36
N ALA A 11 -1.37 15.96 -8.04
CA ALA A 11 -1.32 14.88 -8.99
C ALA A 11 -1.26 13.54 -8.26
N ILE A 12 -2.18 12.61 -8.60
CA ILE A 12 -2.22 11.26 -8.03
C ILE A 12 -2.09 10.26 -9.16
N ILE A 13 -0.92 9.61 -9.29
CA ILE A 13 -0.80 8.44 -10.17
C ILE A 13 -1.48 7.27 -9.48
N CYS A 14 -2.52 6.76 -10.13
CA CYS A 14 -3.35 5.70 -9.56
C CYS A 14 -3.31 4.41 -10.37
N GLY A 15 -2.99 3.32 -9.66
CA GLY A 15 -3.13 1.95 -10.11
C GLY A 15 -4.50 1.37 -9.75
N GLY A 16 -4.55 0.06 -9.54
CA GLY A 16 -5.76 -0.68 -9.16
C GLY A 16 -6.07 -0.61 -7.67
N GLY A 17 -7.26 -1.12 -7.33
CA GLY A 17 -7.76 -1.21 -5.95
C GLY A 17 -8.58 0.00 -5.50
N SER A 18 -9.07 -0.05 -4.26
CA SER A 18 -9.93 0.99 -3.65
C SER A 18 -9.15 2.16 -3.05
N PHE A 19 -7.86 1.98 -2.78
CA PHE A 19 -7.02 2.99 -2.11
C PHE A 19 -6.89 4.32 -2.87
N PRO A 20 -6.77 4.35 -4.22
CA PRO A 20 -6.75 5.61 -4.96
C PRO A 20 -7.95 6.51 -4.65
N GLY A 21 -9.15 5.94 -4.55
CA GLY A 21 -10.36 6.67 -4.18
C GLY A 21 -10.33 7.17 -2.73
N ALA A 22 -9.92 6.33 -1.78
CA ALA A 22 -9.81 6.70 -0.37
C ALA A 22 -8.85 7.87 -0.15
N VAL A 23 -7.70 7.86 -0.82
CA VAL A 23 -6.73 8.97 -0.77
C VAL A 23 -7.29 10.23 -1.42
N ALA A 24 -7.90 10.12 -2.60
CA ALA A 24 -8.49 11.27 -3.29
C ALA A 24 -9.62 11.92 -2.45
N ASP A 25 -10.48 11.11 -1.80
CA ASP A 25 -11.50 11.60 -0.88
C ASP A 25 -10.88 12.31 0.34
N ALA A 26 -9.81 11.77 0.92
CA ALA A 26 -9.12 12.39 2.05
C ALA A 26 -8.46 13.74 1.67
N VAL A 27 -7.83 13.80 0.51
CA VAL A 27 -7.25 15.04 -0.06
C VAL A 27 -8.35 16.09 -0.30
N ALA A 28 -9.49 15.68 -0.90
CA ALA A 28 -10.61 16.56 -1.17
C ALA A 28 -11.25 17.10 0.12
N ARG A 29 -11.43 16.26 1.16
CA ARG A 29 -11.93 16.70 2.48
C ARG A 29 -11.06 17.79 3.12
N ARG A 30 -9.77 17.81 2.80
CA ARG A 30 -8.82 18.84 3.27
C ARG A 30 -8.81 20.10 2.41
N GLY A 31 -9.75 20.20 1.45
CA GLY A 31 -9.90 21.38 0.60
C GLY A 31 -8.88 21.47 -0.53
N ARG A 32 -8.18 20.36 -0.84
CA ARG A 32 -7.24 20.30 -1.94
C ARG A 32 -7.84 19.51 -3.12
N ARG A 33 -7.66 19.98 -4.35
CA ARG A 33 -8.17 19.34 -5.57
C ARG A 33 -7.28 18.14 -5.95
N PRO A 34 -7.78 16.87 -5.89
CA PRO A 34 -7.07 15.73 -6.44
C PRO A 34 -7.24 15.68 -7.96
N VAL A 35 -6.16 15.44 -8.70
CA VAL A 35 -6.16 15.19 -10.14
C VAL A 35 -5.62 13.80 -10.39
N MET A 36 -6.49 12.88 -10.84
CA MET A 36 -6.13 11.47 -10.99
C MET A 36 -5.44 11.22 -12.33
N PHE A 37 -4.23 10.68 -12.29
CA PHE A 37 -3.52 10.18 -13.46
C PHE A 37 -3.64 8.65 -13.50
N ALA A 38 -4.74 8.20 -14.12
CA ALA A 38 -5.15 6.81 -14.14
C ALA A 38 -4.31 5.97 -15.10
N VAL A 39 -3.66 4.93 -14.60
CA VAL A 39 -2.85 4.03 -15.41
C VAL A 39 -3.77 3.04 -16.13
N ARG A 40 -3.78 3.10 -17.49
CA ARG A 40 -4.60 2.23 -18.34
C ARG A 40 -4.29 0.77 -18.08
N GLY A 41 -5.36 -0.04 -17.94
CA GLY A 41 -5.28 -1.47 -17.66
C GLY A 41 -5.16 -1.80 -16.16
N TRP A 42 -5.04 -0.80 -15.27
CA TRP A 42 -4.90 -0.98 -13.82
C TRP A 42 -5.95 -0.24 -13.01
N ALA A 43 -6.11 1.06 -13.26
CA ALA A 43 -7.04 1.88 -12.52
C ALA A 43 -8.49 1.51 -12.84
N ASP A 44 -9.33 1.49 -11.79
CA ASP A 44 -10.77 1.25 -11.93
C ASP A 44 -11.48 2.53 -12.44
N PRO A 45 -12.14 2.49 -13.62
CA PRO A 45 -12.89 3.62 -14.14
C PRO A 45 -13.93 4.16 -13.15
N LYS A 46 -14.63 3.30 -12.42
CA LYS A 46 -15.67 3.68 -11.44
C LYS A 46 -15.12 4.53 -10.30
N VAL A 47 -13.86 4.35 -9.95
CA VAL A 47 -13.16 5.15 -8.94
C VAL A 47 -12.68 6.46 -9.55
N VAL A 48 -12.02 6.36 -10.70
CA VAL A 48 -11.32 7.48 -11.36
C VAL A 48 -12.29 8.56 -11.85
N GLU A 49 -13.41 8.16 -12.45
CA GLU A 49 -14.40 9.05 -13.06
C GLU A 49 -15.14 9.95 -12.04
N ARG A 50 -14.96 9.70 -10.75
CA ARG A 50 -15.50 10.57 -9.67
C ARG A 50 -14.72 11.87 -9.49
N TYR A 51 -13.53 11.98 -10.10
CA TYR A 51 -12.59 13.10 -9.92
C TYR A 51 -12.12 13.64 -11.26
N ASP A 52 -11.52 14.84 -11.25
CA ASP A 52 -10.75 15.30 -12.40
C ASP A 52 -9.67 14.29 -12.74
N HIS A 53 -9.62 13.83 -14.00
CA HIS A 53 -8.72 12.73 -14.32
C HIS A 53 -8.16 12.75 -15.74
N HIS A 54 -7.02 12.10 -15.90
CA HIS A 54 -6.37 11.83 -17.17
C HIS A 54 -5.97 10.36 -17.27
N TRP A 55 -6.34 9.72 -18.36
CA TRP A 55 -5.87 8.36 -18.65
C TRP A 55 -4.49 8.40 -19.29
N ILE A 56 -3.51 7.75 -18.65
CA ILE A 56 -2.13 7.62 -19.11
C ILE A 56 -1.77 6.16 -19.35
N ALA A 57 -0.86 5.90 -20.28
CA ALA A 57 -0.25 4.58 -20.46
C ALA A 57 1.15 4.58 -19.89
N ILE A 58 1.62 3.42 -19.43
CA ILE A 58 3.01 3.24 -19.00
C ILE A 58 3.93 3.52 -20.20
N GLY A 59 4.97 4.33 -19.96
CA GLY A 59 5.89 4.75 -21.01
C GLY A 59 5.53 6.09 -21.66
N GLN A 60 4.50 6.82 -21.21
CA GLN A 60 4.13 8.14 -21.72
C GLN A 60 4.58 9.28 -20.78
N ALA A 61 5.86 9.27 -20.36
CA ALA A 61 6.39 10.26 -19.41
C ALA A 61 6.26 11.72 -19.91
N GLY A 62 6.47 11.97 -21.20
CA GLY A 62 6.31 13.29 -21.78
C GLY A 62 4.88 13.79 -21.80
N ARG A 63 3.92 12.90 -22.09
CA ARG A 63 2.49 13.24 -22.00
C ARG A 63 2.10 13.53 -20.56
N PHE A 64 2.52 12.69 -19.62
CA PHE A 64 2.27 12.88 -18.19
C PHE A 64 2.75 14.25 -17.71
N LEU A 65 4.02 14.59 -17.95
CA LEU A 65 4.59 15.88 -17.53
C LEU A 65 3.89 17.10 -18.16
N ARG A 66 3.43 17.00 -19.42
CA ARG A 66 2.63 18.09 -20.03
C ARG A 66 1.28 18.26 -19.35
N LEU A 67 0.58 17.16 -19.05
CA LEU A 67 -0.72 17.20 -18.38
C LEU A 67 -0.61 17.73 -16.94
N VAL A 68 0.40 17.28 -16.19
CA VAL A 68 0.66 17.74 -14.82
C VAL A 68 0.89 19.26 -14.78
N ARG A 69 1.65 19.79 -15.76
CA ARG A 69 1.88 21.24 -15.89
C ARG A 69 0.61 21.99 -16.27
N ALA A 70 -0.21 21.45 -17.17
CA ALA A 70 -1.50 22.03 -17.55
C ALA A 70 -2.49 22.10 -16.38
N GLU A 71 -2.43 21.11 -15.48
CA GLU A 71 -3.22 21.07 -14.25
C GLU A 71 -2.61 21.89 -13.09
N HIS A 72 -1.46 22.54 -13.31
CA HIS A 72 -0.72 23.31 -12.31
C HIS A 72 -0.33 22.51 -11.06
N CYS A 73 -0.18 21.17 -11.18
CA CYS A 73 0.29 20.34 -10.08
C CYS A 73 1.80 20.50 -9.89
N ARG A 74 2.23 20.67 -8.64
CA ARG A 74 3.65 20.69 -8.24
C ARG A 74 4.05 19.50 -7.42
N GLU A 75 3.07 18.81 -6.87
CA GLU A 75 3.26 17.63 -6.04
C GLU A 75 2.62 16.41 -6.68
N LEU A 76 3.25 15.28 -6.46
CA LEU A 76 2.89 13.99 -7.03
C LEU A 76 2.85 12.93 -5.95
N LEU A 77 1.78 12.14 -5.94
CA LEU A 77 1.57 10.99 -5.08
C LEU A 77 1.33 9.75 -5.93
N PHE A 78 1.89 8.61 -5.50
CA PHE A 78 1.64 7.31 -6.11
C PHE A 78 0.77 6.46 -5.19
N ILE A 79 -0.26 5.82 -5.74
CA ILE A 79 -1.14 4.95 -4.94
C ILE A 79 -1.82 3.87 -5.79
N GLY A 80 -2.03 2.72 -5.20
CA GLY A 80 -2.72 1.59 -5.83
C GLY A 80 -1.77 0.57 -6.47
N THR A 81 -2.31 -0.60 -6.75
CA THR A 81 -1.52 -1.73 -7.25
C THR A 81 -1.14 -1.54 -8.72
N LEU A 82 0.15 -1.65 -8.99
CA LEU A 82 0.71 -1.69 -10.36
C LEU A 82 1.55 -2.97 -10.47
N LEU A 83 1.03 -3.97 -11.17
CA LEU A 83 1.84 -5.14 -11.52
C LEU A 83 2.74 -4.81 -12.73
N ARG A 84 3.81 -5.55 -12.90
CA ARG A 84 4.70 -5.35 -14.05
C ARG A 84 3.94 -5.51 -15.36
N PRO A 85 3.89 -4.47 -16.22
CA PRO A 85 3.13 -4.55 -17.46
C PRO A 85 3.84 -5.49 -18.44
N PRO A 86 3.08 -6.27 -19.21
CA PRO A 86 3.67 -6.93 -20.37
C PRO A 86 4.16 -5.88 -21.37
N LEU A 87 5.28 -6.16 -22.03
CA LEU A 87 5.93 -5.22 -22.96
C LEU A 87 4.98 -4.69 -24.06
N THR A 88 3.97 -5.46 -24.41
CA THR A 88 2.94 -5.09 -25.40
C THR A 88 2.03 -3.94 -24.95
N GLN A 89 1.96 -3.63 -23.68
CA GLN A 89 1.16 -2.54 -23.13
C GLN A 89 1.95 -1.24 -22.92
N ILE A 90 3.26 -1.29 -23.08
CA ILE A 90 4.13 -0.12 -22.95
C ILE A 90 4.00 0.74 -24.22
N ARG A 91 3.53 1.97 -24.07
CA ARG A 91 3.45 2.97 -25.16
C ARG A 91 4.50 4.05 -24.92
N LEU A 92 5.59 3.96 -25.67
CA LEU A 92 6.69 4.95 -25.56
C LEU A 92 6.35 6.22 -26.33
N ASP A 93 6.47 7.37 -25.68
CA ASP A 93 6.56 8.66 -26.33
C ASP A 93 8.03 9.05 -26.56
N TRP A 94 8.28 10.13 -27.32
CA TRP A 94 9.62 10.57 -27.65
C TRP A 94 10.52 10.86 -26.43
N GLN A 95 9.95 11.38 -25.35
CA GLN A 95 10.70 11.61 -24.11
C GLN A 95 11.03 10.28 -23.42
N SER A 96 10.12 9.34 -23.42
CA SER A 96 10.35 8.00 -22.86
C SER A 96 11.40 7.22 -23.65
N ILE A 97 11.47 7.37 -24.97
CA ILE A 97 12.54 6.77 -25.80
C ILE A 97 13.92 7.28 -25.35
N ARG A 98 14.07 8.56 -25.06
CA ARG A 98 15.33 9.12 -24.52
C ARG A 98 15.67 8.59 -23.13
N LEU A 99 14.67 8.24 -22.34
CA LEU A 99 14.83 7.69 -20.99
C LEU A 99 14.96 6.15 -20.99
N LEU A 100 14.75 5.50 -22.14
CA LEU A 100 14.73 4.04 -22.28
C LEU A 100 15.94 3.33 -21.66
N PRO A 101 17.19 3.79 -21.83
CA PRO A 101 18.35 3.14 -21.20
C PRO A 101 18.31 3.19 -19.65
N ARG A 102 17.70 4.24 -19.07
CA ARG A 102 17.50 4.38 -17.64
C ARG A 102 16.35 3.45 -17.18
N MET A 103 15.25 3.43 -17.93
CA MET A 103 14.09 2.57 -17.64
C MET A 103 14.45 1.07 -17.67
N ILE A 104 15.25 0.62 -18.65
CA ILE A 104 15.71 -0.78 -18.72
C ILE A 104 16.54 -1.15 -17.49
N ARG A 105 17.39 -0.26 -17.00
CA ARG A 105 18.15 -0.49 -15.77
C ARG A 105 17.26 -0.60 -14.54
N MET A 106 16.20 0.20 -14.46
CA MET A 106 15.20 0.16 -13.38
C MET A 106 14.40 -1.15 -13.41
N LEU A 107 14.00 -1.62 -14.60
CA LEU A 107 13.24 -2.87 -14.79
C LEU A 107 14.01 -4.14 -14.38
N ARG A 108 15.35 -4.09 -14.31
CA ARG A 108 16.20 -5.20 -13.84
C ARG A 108 16.28 -5.30 -12.31
N GLY A 109 15.68 -4.35 -11.59
CA GLY A 109 15.58 -4.36 -10.12
C GLY A 109 14.26 -4.91 -9.61
N GLY A 110 14.08 -4.94 -8.28
CA GLY A 110 12.79 -5.15 -7.63
C GLY A 110 11.80 -4.01 -7.90
N ASP A 111 10.56 -4.18 -7.43
CA ASP A 111 9.48 -3.21 -7.65
C ASP A 111 9.77 -1.87 -6.97
N ASP A 112 10.41 -1.88 -5.80
CA ASP A 112 10.89 -0.67 -5.10
C ASP A 112 11.86 0.15 -5.94
N ARG A 113 12.79 -0.49 -6.66
CA ARG A 113 13.76 0.20 -7.53
C ARG A 113 13.08 0.83 -8.74
N LEU A 114 12.05 0.19 -9.26
CA LEU A 114 11.28 0.73 -10.39
C LEU A 114 10.53 1.99 -9.94
N LEU A 115 9.81 1.94 -8.83
CA LEU A 115 9.05 3.07 -8.30
C LEU A 115 9.95 4.23 -7.91
N SER A 116 11.05 3.97 -7.19
CA SER A 116 12.05 4.98 -6.85
C SER A 116 12.67 5.63 -8.08
N GLY A 117 12.87 4.86 -9.15
CA GLY A 117 13.37 5.38 -10.42
C GLY A 117 12.37 6.29 -11.13
N VAL A 118 11.09 5.93 -11.14
CA VAL A 118 10.01 6.76 -11.71
C VAL A 118 9.87 8.06 -10.90
N ALA A 119 9.98 7.99 -9.58
CA ALA A 119 9.93 9.17 -8.72
C ALA A 119 11.07 10.15 -9.01
N ARG A 120 12.31 9.65 -9.13
CA ARG A 120 13.46 10.50 -9.51
C ARG A 120 13.22 11.20 -10.86
N LEU A 121 12.65 10.51 -11.84
CA LEU A 121 12.30 11.11 -13.11
C LEU A 121 11.24 12.20 -12.98
N ALA A 122 10.27 12.03 -12.08
CA ALA A 122 9.28 13.05 -11.77
C ALA A 122 9.93 14.26 -11.08
N GLU A 123 10.83 14.03 -10.13
CA GLU A 123 11.58 15.06 -9.40
C GLU A 123 12.53 15.81 -10.35
N GLU A 124 13.23 15.14 -11.26
CA GLU A 124 14.00 15.77 -12.35
C GLU A 124 13.10 16.63 -13.27
N GLY A 125 11.82 16.25 -13.39
CA GLY A 125 10.78 17.01 -14.11
C GLY A 125 10.23 18.22 -13.35
N GLY A 126 10.67 18.45 -12.10
CA GLY A 126 10.29 19.59 -11.26
C GLY A 126 9.09 19.33 -10.36
N LEU A 127 8.70 18.06 -10.14
CA LEU A 127 7.65 17.67 -9.20
C LEU A 127 8.26 17.29 -7.85
N ARG A 128 7.57 17.60 -6.76
CA ARG A 128 7.86 17.06 -5.42
C ARG A 128 7.06 15.77 -5.24
N VAL A 129 7.73 14.65 -5.05
CA VAL A 129 7.06 13.39 -4.72
C VAL A 129 6.83 13.31 -3.21
N ILE A 130 5.59 13.06 -2.81
CA ILE A 130 5.12 13.09 -1.42
C ILE A 130 4.45 11.78 -1.04
N GLY A 131 4.46 11.45 0.23
CA GLY A 131 3.78 10.30 0.80
C GLY A 131 2.32 10.58 1.17
N VAL A 132 1.56 9.50 1.37
CA VAL A 132 0.15 9.60 1.80
C VAL A 132 0.03 10.28 3.16
N GLU A 133 0.97 10.05 4.06
CA GLU A 133 1.02 10.60 5.42
C GLU A 133 1.10 12.14 5.42
N GLU A 134 1.68 12.76 4.39
CA GLU A 134 1.76 14.22 4.28
C GLU A 134 0.41 14.85 3.92
N VAL A 135 -0.41 14.16 3.12
CA VAL A 135 -1.64 14.72 2.55
C VAL A 135 -2.91 14.15 3.13
N ALA A 136 -2.86 12.94 3.67
CA ALA A 136 -3.99 12.21 4.21
C ALA A 136 -3.64 11.42 5.48
N PRO A 137 -3.07 12.06 6.54
CA PRO A 137 -2.69 11.35 7.76
C PRO A 137 -3.86 10.67 8.47
N ASP A 138 -5.09 11.10 8.21
CA ASP A 138 -6.31 10.52 8.77
C ASP A 138 -6.65 9.10 8.24
N ILE A 139 -5.99 8.67 7.16
CA ILE A 139 -6.11 7.29 6.66
C ILE A 139 -4.87 6.43 6.96
N VAL A 140 -3.91 6.96 7.72
CA VAL A 140 -2.76 6.20 8.20
C VAL A 140 -3.10 5.59 9.56
N VAL A 141 -2.75 4.33 9.75
CA VAL A 141 -3.06 3.61 10.99
C VAL A 141 -2.31 4.24 12.17
N PRO A 142 -3.01 4.68 13.23
CA PRO A 142 -2.38 5.19 14.45
C PRO A 142 -1.78 4.06 15.29
N ASP A 143 -0.97 4.40 16.29
CA ASP A 143 -0.48 3.49 17.31
C ASP A 143 -1.62 3.03 18.25
N GLY A 144 -1.61 1.75 18.63
CA GLY A 144 -2.54 1.20 19.60
C GLY A 144 -3.71 0.42 19.00
N VAL A 145 -4.73 0.18 19.81
CA VAL A 145 -5.91 -0.61 19.48
C VAL A 145 -6.93 0.23 18.71
N LEU A 146 -7.42 -0.28 17.58
CA LEU A 146 -8.39 0.40 16.73
C LEU A 146 -9.84 -0.09 16.90
N GLY A 147 -10.11 -0.99 17.78
CA GLY A 147 -11.44 -1.55 18.02
C GLY A 147 -11.62 -1.93 19.47
N ARG A 148 -12.54 -2.85 19.75
CA ARG A 148 -12.86 -3.31 21.12
C ARG A 148 -11.90 -4.36 21.64
N TYR A 149 -11.27 -5.12 20.75
CA TYR A 149 -10.43 -6.26 21.11
C TYR A 149 -8.96 -5.86 21.06
N GLN A 150 -8.17 -6.37 21.99
CA GLN A 150 -6.75 -6.07 22.10
C GLN A 150 -5.91 -7.35 22.05
N PRO A 151 -4.67 -7.28 21.54
CA PRO A 151 -3.79 -8.45 21.53
C PRO A 151 -3.42 -8.89 22.93
N SER A 152 -3.51 -10.19 23.19
CA SER A 152 -3.01 -10.83 24.41
C SER A 152 -1.47 -10.79 24.49
N PRO A 153 -0.85 -11.12 25.62
CA PRO A 153 0.61 -11.27 25.71
C PRO A 153 1.19 -12.26 24.68
N ARG A 154 0.46 -13.34 24.41
CA ARG A 154 0.82 -14.33 23.38
C ARG A 154 0.80 -13.71 21.97
N ASP A 155 -0.28 -13.00 21.64
CA ASP A 155 -0.39 -12.34 20.33
C ASP A 155 0.72 -11.30 20.14
N ARG A 156 1.12 -10.59 21.20
CA ARG A 156 2.22 -9.63 21.15
C ARG A 156 3.55 -10.30 20.88
N ALA A 157 3.81 -11.49 21.42
CA ALA A 157 5.00 -12.29 21.11
C ALA A 157 4.99 -12.73 19.62
N ASP A 158 3.84 -13.20 19.13
CA ASP A 158 3.65 -13.57 17.72
C ASP A 158 3.84 -12.36 16.79
N ILE A 159 3.34 -11.16 17.16
CA ILE A 159 3.56 -9.90 16.43
C ILE A 159 5.06 -9.57 16.35
N ALA A 160 5.79 -9.64 17.46
CA ALA A 160 7.22 -9.34 17.51
C ALA A 160 8.03 -10.30 16.61
N LEU A 161 7.72 -11.59 16.64
CA LEU A 161 8.33 -12.58 15.77
C LEU A 161 8.05 -12.28 14.29
N ALA A 162 6.79 -11.96 13.94
CA ALA A 162 6.40 -11.65 12.58
C ALA A 162 7.14 -10.42 12.04
N LEU A 163 7.27 -9.35 12.83
CA LEU A 163 8.04 -8.15 12.46
C LEU A 163 9.51 -8.49 12.21
N THR A 164 10.12 -9.34 13.06
CA THR A 164 11.49 -9.82 12.87
C THR A 164 11.63 -10.57 11.56
N VAL A 165 10.70 -11.45 11.22
CA VAL A 165 10.70 -12.21 9.96
C VAL A 165 10.58 -11.27 8.76
N ILE A 166 9.64 -10.32 8.77
CA ILE A 166 9.46 -9.36 7.68
C ILE A 166 10.74 -8.53 7.49
N ALA A 167 11.35 -8.06 8.59
CA ALA A 167 12.59 -7.31 8.54
C ALA A 167 13.75 -8.13 7.95
N ALA A 168 13.89 -9.39 8.34
CA ALA A 168 14.93 -10.29 7.83
C ALA A 168 14.78 -10.61 6.34
N LEU A 169 13.55 -10.63 5.82
CA LEU A 169 13.26 -10.89 4.41
C LEU A 169 13.32 -9.61 3.54
N GLY A 170 13.35 -8.45 4.15
CA GLY A 170 13.41 -7.16 3.45
C GLY A 170 14.51 -7.07 2.38
N PRO A 171 15.76 -7.48 2.64
CA PRO A 171 16.83 -7.44 1.63
C PRO A 171 16.57 -8.27 0.37
N PHE A 172 15.68 -9.25 0.45
CA PHE A 172 15.30 -10.12 -0.68
C PHE A 172 14.04 -9.63 -1.42
N ASP A 173 13.47 -8.52 -0.98
CA ASP A 173 12.23 -7.94 -1.56
C ASP A 173 11.04 -8.92 -1.51
N VAL A 174 10.95 -9.73 -0.45
CA VAL A 174 9.90 -10.73 -0.24
C VAL A 174 8.80 -10.18 0.65
N GLY A 175 7.62 -9.90 0.06
CA GLY A 175 6.38 -9.57 0.74
C GLY A 175 6.44 -8.48 1.81
N GLN A 176 5.29 -8.22 2.41
CA GLN A 176 5.10 -7.22 3.48
C GLN A 176 4.26 -7.79 4.63
N ALA A 177 3.93 -9.10 4.58
CA ALA A 177 3.10 -9.73 5.57
C ALA A 177 3.61 -11.11 5.99
N ALA A 178 3.39 -11.44 7.26
CA ALA A 178 3.64 -12.76 7.82
C ALA A 178 2.50 -13.19 8.74
N VAL A 179 2.23 -14.49 8.78
CA VAL A 179 1.28 -15.11 9.72
C VAL A 179 2.07 -15.94 10.71
N VAL A 180 1.89 -15.63 11.98
CA VAL A 180 2.53 -16.34 13.12
C VAL A 180 1.47 -16.78 14.08
N ALA A 181 1.58 -17.99 14.62
CA ALA A 181 0.71 -18.51 15.67
C ALA A 181 1.52 -19.33 16.64
N ASP A 182 1.43 -18.99 17.93
CA ASP A 182 2.10 -19.71 19.01
C ASP A 182 3.63 -19.82 18.81
N ASN A 183 4.25 -18.70 18.48
CA ASN A 183 5.69 -18.60 18.18
C ASN A 183 6.13 -19.41 16.94
N HIS A 184 5.19 -19.84 16.11
CA HIS A 184 5.49 -20.58 14.88
C HIS A 184 5.08 -19.76 13.64
N VAL A 185 6.03 -19.55 12.72
CA VAL A 185 5.76 -18.88 11.44
C VAL A 185 5.00 -19.85 10.55
N LEU A 186 3.73 -19.53 10.28
CA LEU A 186 2.86 -20.36 9.44
C LEU A 186 3.00 -20.05 7.96
N ALA A 187 3.18 -18.77 7.63
CA ALA A 187 3.37 -18.35 6.25
C ALA A 187 3.98 -16.95 6.18
N VAL A 188 4.64 -16.68 5.06
CA VAL A 188 5.13 -15.37 4.65
C VAL A 188 4.51 -15.04 3.30
N GLU A 189 4.12 -13.78 3.10
CA GLU A 189 3.65 -13.27 1.83
C GLU A 189 4.78 -13.26 0.81
N ALA A 190 4.48 -13.63 -0.42
CA ALA A 190 5.37 -13.50 -1.57
C ALA A 190 4.59 -12.88 -2.75
N ALA A 191 4.77 -13.37 -3.95
CA ALA A 191 4.11 -12.86 -5.15
C ALA A 191 2.58 -13.06 -5.17
N GLU A 192 2.06 -13.94 -4.30
CA GLU A 192 0.62 -14.23 -4.22
C GLU A 192 -0.23 -13.10 -3.61
N GLY A 193 0.39 -12.23 -2.81
CA GLY A 193 -0.29 -11.16 -2.09
C GLY A 193 -1.05 -11.61 -0.84
N THR A 194 -1.46 -10.64 0.01
CA THR A 194 -2.02 -10.89 1.34
C THR A 194 -3.30 -11.72 1.32
N ASP A 195 -4.19 -11.49 0.35
CA ASP A 195 -5.48 -12.20 0.30
C ASP A 195 -5.28 -13.71 0.03
N ASN A 196 -4.39 -14.05 -0.91
CA ASN A 196 -4.06 -15.45 -1.20
C ASN A 196 -3.23 -16.10 -0.08
N LEU A 197 -2.37 -15.33 0.62
CA LEU A 197 -1.71 -15.79 1.84
C LEU A 197 -2.74 -16.23 2.88
N LEU A 198 -3.76 -15.41 3.16
CA LEU A 198 -4.80 -15.73 4.14
C LEU A 198 -5.67 -16.91 3.68
N ALA A 199 -6.02 -16.98 2.40
CA ALA A 199 -6.72 -18.13 1.82
C ALA A 199 -5.89 -19.43 1.99
N ARG A 200 -4.58 -19.38 1.76
CA ARG A 200 -3.66 -20.50 2.00
C ARG A 200 -3.65 -20.93 3.47
N ILE A 201 -3.66 -20.01 4.41
CA ILE A 201 -3.74 -20.34 5.84
C ILE A 201 -5.07 -21.03 6.18
N ALA A 202 -6.20 -20.53 5.66
CA ALA A 202 -7.50 -21.18 5.84
C ALA A 202 -7.50 -22.63 5.29
N ASP A 203 -6.89 -22.84 4.12
CA ASP A 203 -6.77 -24.15 3.48
C ASP A 203 -5.88 -25.10 4.30
N LEU A 204 -4.72 -24.65 4.76
CA LEU A 204 -3.81 -25.43 5.60
C LEU A 204 -4.48 -25.84 6.91
N ARG A 205 -5.33 -24.95 7.48
CA ARG A 205 -6.11 -25.24 8.69
C ARG A 205 -7.15 -26.32 8.41
N ARG A 206 -7.90 -26.25 7.29
CA ARG A 206 -8.86 -27.29 6.88
C ARG A 206 -8.20 -28.65 6.63
N GLN A 207 -6.97 -28.66 6.16
CA GLN A 207 -6.18 -29.89 5.94
C GLN A 207 -5.55 -30.44 7.24
N GLY A 208 -5.76 -29.80 8.41
CA GLY A 208 -5.14 -30.20 9.68
C GLY A 208 -3.63 -29.95 9.76
N ARG A 209 -3.06 -29.16 8.85
CA ARG A 209 -1.64 -28.80 8.89
C ARG A 209 -1.35 -27.66 9.85
N VAL A 210 -2.31 -26.78 10.10
CA VAL A 210 -2.27 -25.76 11.14
C VAL A 210 -3.03 -26.30 12.33
N VAL A 211 -2.32 -26.74 13.36
CA VAL A 211 -2.87 -27.42 14.55
C VAL A 211 -3.32 -26.46 15.64
N THR A 212 -2.95 -25.18 15.57
CA THR A 212 -3.43 -24.17 16.53
C THR A 212 -4.94 -23.99 16.37
N PRO A 213 -5.70 -23.88 17.48
CA PRO A 213 -7.14 -23.71 17.39
C PRO A 213 -7.53 -22.39 16.70
N PRO A 214 -8.77 -22.29 16.15
CA PRO A 214 -9.30 -21.02 15.67
C PRO A 214 -9.23 -19.94 16.76
N GLY A 215 -8.96 -18.70 16.38
CA GLY A 215 -8.75 -17.59 17.31
C GLY A 215 -7.32 -17.53 17.90
N VAL A 216 -6.38 -18.27 17.31
CA VAL A 216 -4.95 -18.23 17.66
C VAL A 216 -4.13 -17.89 16.43
N GLY A 217 -3.17 -16.98 16.62
CA GLY A 217 -2.26 -16.47 15.58
C GLY A 217 -2.67 -15.12 15.05
N VAL A 218 -1.73 -14.46 14.43
CA VAL A 218 -1.85 -13.07 13.98
C VAL A 218 -1.36 -12.93 12.55
N LEU A 219 -2.02 -12.08 11.76
CA LEU A 219 -1.44 -11.49 10.56
C LEU A 219 -0.70 -10.23 10.96
N VAL A 220 0.54 -10.07 10.51
CA VAL A 220 1.28 -8.80 10.66
C VAL A 220 1.60 -8.26 9.28
N LYS A 221 1.36 -6.94 9.07
CA LYS A 221 1.83 -6.21 7.88
C LYS A 221 2.68 -5.03 8.29
N ALA A 222 3.87 -4.95 7.70
CA ALA A 222 4.79 -3.85 7.93
C ALA A 222 5.57 -3.52 6.65
N PRO A 223 6.00 -2.26 6.43
CA PRO A 223 6.89 -1.93 5.35
C PRO A 223 8.24 -2.64 5.54
N LYS A 224 8.88 -2.99 4.43
CA LYS A 224 10.23 -3.57 4.47
C LYS A 224 11.25 -2.51 4.90
N PRO A 225 12.32 -2.90 5.63
CA PRO A 225 13.42 -1.98 5.94
C PRO A 225 14.02 -1.37 4.67
N GLY A 226 14.18 -0.03 4.68
CA GLY A 226 14.73 0.70 3.53
C GLY A 226 13.75 0.94 2.38
N GLN A 227 12.50 0.51 2.49
CA GLN A 227 11.45 0.81 1.52
C GLN A 227 11.12 2.31 1.54
N ASP A 228 10.99 2.91 0.36
CA ASP A 228 10.57 4.31 0.27
C ASP A 228 9.06 4.42 0.52
N ARG A 229 8.69 4.85 1.72
CA ARG A 229 7.30 4.96 2.20
C ARG A 229 6.44 5.92 1.37
N ARG A 230 7.05 6.76 0.52
CA ARG A 230 6.29 7.66 -0.36
C ARG A 230 5.53 6.93 -1.47
N PHE A 231 5.90 5.68 -1.79
CA PHE A 231 5.33 4.95 -2.94
C PHE A 231 4.61 3.67 -2.59
N ASP A 232 5.08 2.99 -1.56
CA ASP A 232 4.63 1.63 -1.26
C ASP A 232 4.43 1.47 0.25
N LEU A 233 3.27 1.89 0.70
CA LEU A 233 2.80 1.61 2.06
C LEU A 233 1.94 0.35 2.04
N PRO A 234 2.16 -0.58 2.99
CA PRO A 234 1.18 -1.61 3.27
C PRO A 234 -0.21 -1.01 3.42
N ALA A 235 -1.20 -1.72 2.94
CA ALA A 235 -2.56 -1.23 2.98
C ALA A 235 -3.50 -2.33 3.50
N ILE A 236 -4.50 -1.92 4.28
CA ILE A 236 -5.56 -2.79 4.81
C ILE A 236 -6.93 -2.14 4.63
N GLY A 237 -7.96 -2.96 4.64
CA GLY A 237 -9.35 -2.51 4.57
C GLY A 237 -10.30 -3.56 5.15
N PRO A 238 -11.62 -3.37 5.06
CA PRO A 238 -12.62 -4.30 5.55
C PRO A 238 -12.39 -5.73 5.04
N GLN A 239 -12.06 -5.89 3.75
CA GLN A 239 -11.81 -7.21 3.15
C GLN A 239 -10.61 -7.92 3.80
N THR A 240 -9.52 -7.21 4.12
CA THR A 240 -8.37 -7.80 4.82
C THR A 240 -8.79 -8.33 6.18
N VAL A 241 -9.60 -7.56 6.92
CA VAL A 241 -10.13 -7.95 8.25
C VAL A 241 -11.02 -9.20 8.13
N GLU A 242 -11.90 -9.25 7.14
CA GLU A 242 -12.75 -10.41 6.88
C GLU A 242 -11.92 -11.66 6.55
N ASN A 243 -10.89 -11.52 5.71
CA ASN A 243 -9.99 -12.61 5.35
C ASN A 243 -9.18 -13.12 6.56
N VAL A 244 -8.76 -12.24 7.48
CA VAL A 244 -8.13 -12.62 8.76
C VAL A 244 -9.06 -13.45 9.62
N SER A 245 -10.33 -13.04 9.72
CA SER A 245 -11.35 -13.80 10.42
C SER A 245 -11.60 -15.18 9.80
N HIS A 246 -11.73 -15.25 8.48
CA HIS A 246 -11.93 -16.52 7.75
C HIS A 246 -10.72 -17.46 7.87
N ALA A 247 -9.50 -16.92 7.99
CA ALA A 247 -8.30 -17.70 8.26
C ALA A 247 -8.25 -18.22 9.71
N GLY A 248 -9.20 -17.84 10.57
CA GLY A 248 -9.28 -18.26 11.97
C GLY A 248 -8.17 -17.69 12.84
N LEU A 249 -7.70 -16.48 12.55
CA LEU A 249 -6.68 -15.78 13.33
C LEU A 249 -7.31 -14.93 14.44
N ALA A 250 -6.54 -14.64 15.48
CA ALA A 250 -6.95 -13.80 16.61
C ALA A 250 -7.04 -12.31 16.22
N GLY A 251 -6.27 -11.88 15.22
CA GLY A 251 -6.28 -10.48 14.79
C GLY A 251 -5.25 -10.13 13.75
N LEU A 252 -5.20 -8.83 13.52
CA LEU A 252 -4.34 -8.16 12.55
C LEU A 252 -3.55 -7.07 13.26
N ALA A 253 -2.21 -7.11 13.15
CA ALA A 253 -1.34 -6.02 13.55
C ALA A 253 -0.66 -5.40 12.33
N VAL A 254 -0.51 -4.08 12.33
CA VAL A 254 0.11 -3.34 11.22
C VAL A 254 1.04 -2.25 11.75
N ALA A 255 2.06 -1.90 10.99
CA ALA A 255 2.97 -0.82 11.36
C ALA A 255 2.22 0.52 11.48
N ALA A 256 2.21 1.09 12.69
CA ALA A 256 1.65 2.41 12.94
C ALA A 256 2.46 3.50 12.23
N GLY A 257 1.78 4.47 11.62
CA GLY A 257 2.44 5.49 10.79
C GLY A 257 3.02 4.98 9.47
N GLY A 258 2.96 3.65 9.24
CA GLY A 258 3.53 2.99 8.07
C GLY A 258 2.54 2.11 7.29
N THR A 259 1.25 2.21 7.58
CA THR A 259 0.19 1.43 6.91
C THR A 259 -1.03 2.29 6.65
N ILE A 260 -1.63 2.16 5.48
CA ILE A 260 -2.87 2.86 5.10
C ILE A 260 -4.08 1.97 5.44
N ILE A 261 -5.13 2.60 5.99
CA ILE A 261 -6.41 1.94 6.23
C ILE A 261 -7.51 2.58 5.38
N ALA A 262 -8.04 1.82 4.41
CA ALA A 262 -9.22 2.25 3.69
C ALA A 262 -10.47 1.97 4.51
N GLU A 263 -11.46 2.88 4.42
CA GLU A 263 -12.76 2.71 5.07
C GLU A 263 -12.62 2.32 6.55
N ALA A 264 -11.78 3.07 7.30
CA ALA A 264 -11.36 2.73 8.67
C ALA A 264 -12.52 2.36 9.59
N GLY A 265 -13.64 3.12 9.53
CA GLY A 265 -14.83 2.81 10.33
C GLY A 265 -15.44 1.44 9.99
N GLN A 266 -15.45 1.04 8.71
CA GLN A 266 -15.97 -0.27 8.30
C GLN A 266 -15.00 -1.39 8.67
N ALA A 267 -13.68 -1.17 8.54
CA ALA A 267 -12.64 -2.12 8.93
C ALA A 267 -12.71 -2.40 10.44
N VAL A 268 -12.81 -1.36 11.28
CA VAL A 268 -12.97 -1.50 12.73
C VAL A 268 -14.28 -2.21 13.08
N ALA A 269 -15.39 -1.84 12.46
CA ALA A 269 -16.67 -2.50 12.67
C ALA A 269 -16.64 -3.99 12.26
N ALA A 270 -15.93 -4.33 11.18
CA ALA A 270 -15.73 -5.72 10.78
C ALA A 270 -14.90 -6.50 11.80
N ALA A 271 -13.82 -5.91 12.32
CA ALA A 271 -13.00 -6.52 13.38
C ALA A 271 -13.81 -6.78 14.66
N ASP A 272 -14.61 -5.79 15.09
CA ASP A 272 -15.46 -5.90 16.25
C ASP A 272 -16.55 -6.99 16.10
N ARG A 273 -17.19 -7.07 14.92
CA ARG A 273 -18.17 -8.15 14.64
C ARG A 273 -17.52 -9.52 14.64
N ALA A 274 -16.32 -9.62 14.08
CA ALA A 274 -15.56 -10.88 14.02
C ALA A 274 -14.89 -11.26 15.35
N LYS A 275 -14.90 -10.37 16.36
CA LYS A 275 -14.23 -10.52 17.65
C LYS A 275 -12.71 -10.71 17.52
N ILE A 276 -12.09 -10.08 16.55
CA ILE A 276 -10.64 -10.06 16.34
C ILE A 276 -10.09 -8.68 16.66
N PHE A 277 -8.83 -8.59 17.04
CA PHE A 277 -8.20 -7.29 17.25
C PHE A 277 -7.69 -6.69 15.95
N LEU A 278 -7.69 -5.35 15.88
CA LEU A 278 -6.99 -4.54 14.90
C LEU A 278 -6.04 -3.61 15.66
N PHE A 279 -4.74 -3.74 15.44
CA PHE A 279 -3.71 -3.14 16.27
C PHE A 279 -2.62 -2.45 15.43
N GLY A 280 -2.42 -1.15 15.67
CA GLY A 280 -1.26 -0.42 15.18
C GLY A 280 -0.07 -0.66 16.10
N VAL A 281 0.99 -1.30 15.59
CA VAL A 281 2.22 -1.53 16.34
C VAL A 281 3.27 -0.50 15.96
N ARG A 282 3.87 0.14 16.97
CA ARG A 282 5.01 1.04 16.73
C ARG A 282 6.23 0.21 16.38
N GLU A 283 6.82 0.50 15.23
CA GLU A 283 8.15 -0.02 14.91
C GLU A 283 9.15 0.57 15.91
N GLU A 284 9.76 -0.27 16.76
CA GLU A 284 10.91 0.18 17.52
C GLU A 284 12.01 0.52 16.52
N ALA A 285 12.53 1.76 16.60
CA ALA A 285 13.65 2.17 15.78
C ALA A 285 14.81 1.20 16.05
N THR A 286 15.05 0.28 15.13
CA THR A 286 16.24 -0.56 15.13
C THR A 286 17.44 0.37 14.96
N GLY A 287 18.14 0.64 16.06
CA GLY A 287 19.36 1.41 16.11
C GLY A 287 20.51 0.75 15.37
#